data_da83f278cde5713a1488a2801db1a9a4
#
_entry.id   da83f278cde5713a1488a2801db1a9a4
#
_cell.length_a   1.000
_cell.length_b   1.000
_cell.length_c   1.000
_cell.angle_alpha   90.00
_cell.angle_beta   90.00
_cell.angle_gamma   90.00
#
_symmetry.space_group_name_H-M   'P 1'
#
loop_
_entity.id
_entity.type
_entity.pdbx_description
1 polymer ?
#
loop_
_entity_poly.entity_id
_entity_poly.type
_entity_poly.pdbx_seq_one_letter_code
_entity_poly.pdbx_strand_id
1 'polypeptide(L)'
;PQALGIPVTVVRADFSGEFARKRMFVARDQRTRRDNGRRVRWTNRAKRRALAALHPSGNPYLDLCMLKGIFPSRKAQFCTERLKTEPLVEYQLGLIAAGYTVCSWQGVRADESPRRALLPQDEDRGGGLTIHRPILSLTAQQCVDYVRSKGLVLNPLYAQGSSRVGRMPCINSSKADLSNIAERWPSEIARI
;
A
#
# COMPACT_ATOMS: atom_id res chain seq x y z
N PRO A 1 6.83 16.62 8.97
CA PRO A 1 8.22 16.81 8.53
C PRO A 1 8.49 18.23 8.07
N GLN A 2 7.61 18.84 7.24
CA GLN A 2 7.79 20.21 6.74
C GLN A 2 7.92 21.25 7.87
N ALA A 3 7.13 21.11 8.93
CA ALA A 3 7.20 21.99 10.11
C ALA A 3 8.54 21.88 10.88
N LEU A 4 9.32 20.83 10.65
CA LEU A 4 10.61 20.58 11.28
C LEU A 4 11.80 20.81 10.33
N GLY A 5 11.55 21.30 9.11
CA GLY A 5 12.60 21.49 8.09
C GLY A 5 13.27 20.20 7.61
N ILE A 6 12.65 19.02 7.88
CA ILE A 6 13.22 17.73 7.48
C ILE A 6 12.92 17.49 5.98
N PRO A 7 13.95 17.21 5.16
CA PRO A 7 13.74 16.90 3.75
C PRO A 7 12.90 15.64 3.60
N VAL A 8 11.95 15.67 2.65
CA VAL A 8 11.02 14.57 2.39
C VAL A 8 11.26 14.04 0.99
N THR A 9 11.59 12.75 0.89
CA THR A 9 11.61 12.02 -0.38
C THR A 9 10.31 11.25 -0.53
N VAL A 10 9.61 11.44 -1.64
CA VAL A 10 8.38 10.72 -1.95
C VAL A 10 8.73 9.56 -2.89
N VAL A 11 8.52 8.34 -2.40
CA VAL A 11 8.62 7.13 -3.23
C VAL A 11 7.23 6.69 -3.68
N ARG A 12 7.13 6.19 -4.89
CA ARG A 12 5.86 5.80 -5.50
C ARG A 12 6.04 4.49 -6.27
N ALA A 13 5.10 3.56 -6.13
CA ALA A 13 5.09 2.35 -6.95
C ALA A 13 4.86 2.69 -8.43
N ASP A 14 5.64 2.09 -9.31
CA ASP A 14 5.48 2.14 -10.77
C ASP A 14 5.29 0.73 -11.31
N PHE A 15 4.22 0.53 -12.06
CA PHE A 15 3.85 -0.75 -12.66
C PHE A 15 4.00 -0.75 -14.19
N SER A 16 4.59 0.27 -14.78
CA SER A 16 4.73 0.40 -16.24
C SER A 16 5.41 -0.81 -16.88
N GLY A 17 6.49 -1.31 -16.26
CA GLY A 17 7.19 -2.50 -16.72
C GLY A 17 6.34 -3.78 -16.60
N GLU A 18 5.51 -3.90 -15.56
CA GLU A 18 4.61 -5.05 -15.39
C GLU A 18 3.48 -5.01 -16.43
N PHE A 19 2.92 -3.85 -16.71
CA PHE A 19 1.96 -3.69 -17.79
C PHE A 19 2.55 -4.10 -19.14
N ALA A 20 3.75 -3.66 -19.46
CA ALA A 20 4.43 -4.03 -20.70
C ALA A 20 4.60 -5.56 -20.81
N ARG A 21 5.09 -6.21 -19.75
CA ARG A 21 5.22 -7.69 -19.71
C ARG A 21 3.87 -8.39 -19.85
N LYS A 22 2.83 -7.94 -19.12
CA LYS A 22 1.49 -8.54 -19.18
C LYS A 22 0.84 -8.37 -20.54
N ARG A 23 1.02 -7.22 -21.18
CA ARG A 23 0.56 -6.96 -22.56
C ARG A 23 1.21 -7.91 -23.57
N MET A 24 2.54 -8.07 -23.51
CA MET A 24 3.24 -9.03 -24.38
C MET A 24 2.75 -10.46 -24.15
N PHE A 25 2.55 -10.85 -22.87
CA PHE A 25 2.02 -12.15 -22.53
C PHE A 25 0.61 -12.37 -23.10
N VAL A 26 -0.32 -11.42 -22.92
CA VAL A 26 -1.70 -11.52 -23.46
C VAL A 26 -1.71 -11.57 -24.97
N ALA A 27 -0.88 -10.76 -25.63
CA ALA A 27 -0.79 -10.74 -27.11
C ALA A 27 -0.36 -12.11 -27.66
N ARG A 28 0.61 -12.76 -27.00
CA ARG A 28 1.19 -14.05 -27.43
C ARG A 28 0.46 -15.27 -26.83
N ASP A 29 -0.52 -15.07 -25.95
CA ASP A 29 -1.18 -16.18 -25.26
C ASP A 29 -1.95 -17.10 -26.20
N GLN A 30 -1.50 -18.32 -26.30
CA GLN A 30 -2.14 -19.39 -27.09
C GLN A 30 -2.77 -20.47 -26.21
N ARG A 31 -2.75 -20.29 -24.90
CA ARG A 31 -3.30 -21.27 -23.95
C ARG A 31 -4.80 -21.46 -24.20
N THR A 32 -5.24 -22.67 -23.94
CA THR A 32 -6.66 -23.02 -23.97
C THR A 32 -7.20 -23.07 -22.53
N ARG A 33 -8.43 -22.64 -22.34
CA ARG A 33 -9.19 -22.86 -21.12
C ARG A 33 -10.31 -23.87 -21.39
N ARG A 34 -10.82 -24.51 -20.34
CA ARG A 34 -12.06 -25.29 -20.44
C ARG A 34 -13.26 -24.36 -20.26
N ASP A 35 -14.21 -24.46 -21.18
CA ASP A 35 -15.49 -23.78 -21.14
C ASP A 35 -16.58 -24.78 -21.52
N ASN A 36 -17.49 -25.09 -20.60
CA ASN A 36 -18.52 -26.13 -20.77
C ASN A 36 -17.98 -27.46 -21.33
N GLY A 37 -16.85 -27.93 -20.77
CA GLY A 37 -16.19 -29.17 -21.17
C GLY A 37 -15.33 -29.09 -22.45
N ARG A 38 -15.39 -27.99 -23.20
CA ARG A 38 -14.63 -27.77 -24.43
C ARG A 38 -13.35 -26.96 -24.16
N ARG A 39 -12.27 -27.30 -24.90
CA ARG A 39 -11.05 -26.47 -24.91
C ARG A 39 -11.27 -25.29 -25.85
N VAL A 40 -11.28 -24.08 -25.30
CA VAL A 40 -11.38 -22.84 -26.07
C VAL A 40 -10.15 -21.96 -25.91
N ARG A 41 -9.72 -21.30 -26.97
CA ARG A 41 -8.67 -20.28 -26.95
C ARG A 41 -9.31 -18.92 -26.70
N TRP A 42 -8.52 -17.98 -26.18
CA TRP A 42 -8.92 -16.58 -26.17
C TRP A 42 -9.14 -16.08 -27.60
N THR A 43 -10.32 -15.53 -27.84
CA THR A 43 -10.61 -14.93 -29.16
C THR A 43 -9.78 -13.67 -29.37
N ASN A 44 -9.49 -13.34 -30.62
CA ASN A 44 -8.78 -12.09 -30.96
C ASN A 44 -9.56 -10.85 -30.46
N ARG A 45 -10.89 -10.90 -30.42
CA ARG A 45 -11.72 -9.83 -29.85
C ARG A 45 -11.47 -9.69 -28.33
N ALA A 46 -11.44 -10.80 -27.59
CA ALA A 46 -11.16 -10.77 -26.16
C ALA A 46 -9.74 -10.26 -25.86
N LYS A 47 -8.74 -10.71 -26.64
CA LYS A 47 -7.36 -10.21 -26.53
C LYS A 47 -7.28 -8.70 -26.78
N ARG A 48 -7.90 -8.19 -27.84
CA ARG A 48 -7.92 -6.75 -28.12
C ARG A 48 -8.55 -5.95 -26.99
N ARG A 49 -9.69 -6.40 -26.43
CA ARG A 49 -10.33 -5.74 -25.28
C ARG A 49 -9.42 -5.74 -24.05
N ALA A 50 -8.79 -6.86 -23.74
CA ALA A 50 -7.84 -6.95 -22.64
C ALA A 50 -6.64 -6.02 -22.84
N LEU A 51 -6.05 -5.97 -24.03
CA LEU A 51 -4.94 -5.10 -24.35
C LEU A 51 -5.32 -3.60 -24.33
N ALA A 52 -6.55 -3.27 -24.69
CA ALA A 52 -7.07 -1.91 -24.57
C ALA A 52 -7.24 -1.46 -23.12
N ALA A 53 -7.55 -2.39 -22.21
CA ALA A 53 -7.67 -2.09 -20.77
C ALA A 53 -6.32 -2.11 -20.03
N LEU A 54 -5.35 -2.89 -20.51
CA LEU A 54 -4.06 -3.09 -19.83
C LEU A 54 -3.08 -1.95 -20.13
N HIS A 55 -3.29 -0.80 -19.53
CA HIS A 55 -2.36 0.34 -19.57
C HIS A 55 -2.38 1.06 -18.21
N PRO A 56 -1.29 1.75 -17.82
CA PRO A 56 -1.27 2.54 -16.60
C PRO A 56 -2.38 3.60 -16.57
N SER A 57 -3.11 3.66 -15.46
CA SER A 57 -4.18 4.64 -15.25
C SER A 57 -3.69 5.95 -14.61
N GLY A 58 -2.42 5.97 -14.15
CA GLY A 58 -1.86 7.03 -13.34
C GLY A 58 -2.20 6.91 -11.84
N ASN A 59 -3.02 5.94 -11.46
CA ASN A 59 -3.31 5.60 -10.07
C ASN A 59 -2.69 4.23 -9.74
N PRO A 60 -1.59 4.16 -8.97
CA PRO A 60 -0.91 2.90 -8.69
C PRO A 60 -1.78 1.84 -8.01
N TYR A 61 -2.81 2.25 -7.26
CA TYR A 61 -3.74 1.29 -6.63
C TYR A 61 -4.62 0.60 -7.69
N LEU A 62 -5.20 1.35 -8.60
CA LEU A 62 -6.01 0.80 -9.71
C LEU A 62 -5.15 -0.02 -10.66
N ASP A 63 -3.95 0.45 -10.95
CA ASP A 63 -2.98 -0.26 -11.78
C ASP A 63 -2.66 -1.63 -11.21
N LEU A 64 -2.39 -1.69 -9.90
CA LEU A 64 -2.16 -2.95 -9.20
C LEU A 64 -3.38 -3.88 -9.24
N CYS A 65 -4.60 -3.34 -9.05
CA CYS A 65 -5.83 -4.11 -9.14
C CYS A 65 -6.03 -4.70 -10.56
N MET A 66 -5.78 -3.91 -11.60
CA MET A 66 -5.83 -4.38 -12.99
C MET A 66 -4.80 -5.46 -13.28
N LEU A 67 -3.58 -5.31 -12.78
CA LEU A 67 -2.54 -6.33 -12.93
C LEU A 67 -2.88 -7.63 -12.21
N LYS A 68 -3.45 -7.56 -11.00
CA LYS A 68 -3.88 -8.74 -10.22
C LYS A 68 -5.19 -9.32 -10.71
N GLY A 69 -6.05 -8.53 -11.38
CA GLY A 69 -7.40 -8.92 -11.79
C GLY A 69 -8.40 -9.02 -10.64
N ILE A 70 -8.06 -8.51 -9.47
CA ILE A 70 -8.88 -8.52 -8.25
C ILE A 70 -8.61 -7.26 -7.43
N PHE A 71 -9.60 -6.85 -6.63
CA PHE A 71 -9.38 -5.86 -5.57
C PHE A 71 -8.76 -6.52 -4.33
N PRO A 72 -7.95 -5.78 -3.55
CA PRO A 72 -7.46 -6.29 -2.27
C PRO A 72 -8.60 -6.64 -1.32
N SER A 73 -8.36 -7.62 -0.46
CA SER A 73 -9.29 -8.04 0.58
C SER A 73 -8.55 -8.24 1.90
N ARG A 74 -9.28 -8.48 3.00
CA ARG A 74 -8.66 -8.80 4.29
C ARG A 74 -7.75 -10.04 4.23
N LYS A 75 -8.06 -10.99 3.34
CA LYS A 75 -7.26 -12.21 3.12
C LYS A 75 -6.13 -12.01 2.12
N ALA A 76 -6.22 -11.00 1.24
CA ALA A 76 -5.27 -10.74 0.17
C ALA A 76 -4.84 -9.27 0.18
N GLN A 77 -3.98 -8.91 1.15
CA GLN A 77 -3.55 -7.53 1.40
C GLN A 77 -2.33 -7.11 0.56
N PHE A 78 -2.27 -7.55 -0.70
CA PHE A 78 -1.15 -7.24 -1.60
C PHE A 78 -0.94 -5.73 -1.82
N CYS A 79 -1.93 -4.90 -1.52
CA CYS A 79 -1.79 -3.45 -1.60
C CYS A 79 -0.79 -2.89 -0.60
N THR A 80 -0.61 -3.51 0.58
CA THR A 80 0.38 -3.07 1.57
C THR A 80 1.79 -3.38 1.07
N GLU A 81 2.01 -4.59 0.59
CA GLU A 81 3.29 -5.06 0.08
C GLU A 81 3.72 -4.23 -1.14
N ARG A 82 2.93 -4.25 -2.19
CA ARG A 82 3.25 -3.69 -3.50
C ARG A 82 3.26 -2.15 -3.58
N LEU A 83 2.46 -1.48 -2.76
CA LEU A 83 2.34 -0.01 -2.84
C LEU A 83 3.04 0.73 -1.71
N LYS A 84 3.51 0.01 -0.68
CA LYS A 84 4.18 0.63 0.47
C LYS A 84 5.53 -0.01 0.74
N THR A 85 5.54 -1.33 1.00
CA THR A 85 6.76 -2.01 1.46
C THR A 85 7.80 -2.08 0.36
N GLU A 86 7.45 -2.58 -0.82
CA GLU A 86 8.41 -2.74 -1.93
C GLU A 86 9.05 -1.41 -2.35
N PRO A 87 8.33 -0.30 -2.63
CA PRO A 87 8.96 0.95 -3.02
C PRO A 87 9.90 1.52 -1.95
N LEU A 88 9.56 1.31 -0.66
CA LEU A 88 10.43 1.74 0.44
C LEU A 88 11.69 0.89 0.53
N VAL A 89 11.56 -0.42 0.37
CA VAL A 89 12.70 -1.35 0.37
C VAL A 89 13.62 -1.06 -0.81
N GLU A 90 13.08 -0.86 -2.01
CA GLU A 90 13.87 -0.49 -3.19
C GLU A 90 14.66 0.81 -2.97
N TYR A 91 14.03 1.81 -2.38
CA TYR A 91 14.70 3.07 -2.02
C TYR A 91 15.83 2.86 -1.01
N GLN A 92 15.58 2.06 0.04
CA GLN A 92 16.57 1.73 1.07
C GLN A 92 17.76 0.96 0.48
N LEU A 93 17.48 -0.02 -0.38
CA LEU A 93 18.53 -0.78 -1.08
C LEU A 93 19.36 0.12 -2.01
N GLY A 94 18.73 1.10 -2.66
CA GLY A 94 19.43 2.10 -3.45
C GLY A 94 20.41 2.94 -2.63
N LEU A 95 20.02 3.34 -1.41
CA LEU A 95 20.90 4.06 -0.49
C LEU A 95 22.08 3.19 -0.03
N ILE A 96 21.81 1.91 0.28
CA ILE A 96 22.86 0.97 0.68
C ILE A 96 23.85 0.73 -0.47
N ALA A 97 23.34 0.56 -1.69
CA ALA A 97 24.18 0.42 -2.88
C ALA A 97 25.06 1.68 -3.14
N ALA A 98 24.59 2.85 -2.71
CA ALA A 98 25.36 4.09 -2.75
C ALA A 98 26.36 4.25 -1.58
N GLY A 99 26.50 3.23 -0.71
CA GLY A 99 27.46 3.20 0.39
C GLY A 99 26.94 3.74 1.73
N TYR A 100 25.64 4.01 1.86
CA TYR A 100 25.06 4.45 3.13
C TYR A 100 24.66 3.27 4.02
N THR A 101 24.75 3.47 5.34
CA THR A 101 24.07 2.63 6.32
C THR A 101 22.65 3.19 6.54
N VAL A 102 21.65 2.34 6.53
CA VAL A 102 20.25 2.74 6.62
C VAL A 102 19.64 2.28 7.94
N CYS A 103 19.13 3.22 8.73
CA CYS A 103 18.28 2.92 9.89
C CYS A 103 16.82 3.23 9.55
N SER A 104 16.00 2.20 9.38
CA SER A 104 14.59 2.31 9.04
C SER A 104 13.74 2.53 10.29
N TRP A 105 13.25 3.74 10.50
CA TRP A 105 12.33 4.04 11.60
C TRP A 105 10.91 3.66 11.23
N GLN A 106 10.31 2.80 12.03
CA GLN A 106 8.97 2.27 11.78
C GLN A 106 8.00 2.67 12.89
N GLY A 107 6.92 3.37 12.53
CA GLY A 107 5.83 3.74 13.44
C GLY A 107 4.88 2.56 13.70
N VAL A 108 5.39 1.51 14.32
CA VAL A 108 4.66 0.29 14.67
C VAL A 108 4.46 0.23 16.17
N ARG A 109 3.24 -0.13 16.62
CA ARG A 109 2.91 -0.33 18.03
C ARG A 109 2.52 -1.78 18.28
N ALA A 110 2.87 -2.29 19.46
CA ALA A 110 2.55 -3.64 19.92
C ALA A 110 1.03 -3.86 20.07
N ASP A 111 0.30 -2.82 20.50
CA ASP A 111 -1.15 -2.87 20.73
C ASP A 111 -2.00 -3.04 19.46
N GLU A 112 -1.40 -2.88 18.28
CA GLU A 112 -2.13 -2.98 17.01
C GLU A 112 -2.46 -4.42 16.60
N SER A 113 -1.69 -5.40 17.02
CA SER A 113 -1.97 -6.84 16.81
C SER A 113 -1.01 -7.75 17.54
N PRO A 114 -1.41 -9.03 17.86
CA PRO A 114 -0.52 -10.01 18.48
C PRO A 114 0.79 -10.23 17.70
N ARG A 115 0.73 -10.20 16.38
CA ARG A 115 1.93 -10.33 15.54
C ARG A 115 2.90 -9.18 15.74
N ARG A 116 2.40 -7.94 15.91
CA ARG A 116 3.25 -6.77 16.14
C ARG A 116 3.83 -6.73 17.54
N ALA A 117 3.13 -7.28 18.53
CA ALA A 117 3.62 -7.41 19.89
C ALA A 117 4.87 -8.29 20.03
N LEU A 118 5.11 -9.18 19.05
CA LEU A 118 6.29 -10.06 19.01
C LEU A 118 7.49 -9.43 18.30
N LEU A 119 7.35 -8.23 17.76
CA LEU A 119 8.47 -7.56 17.07
C LEU A 119 9.48 -7.01 18.10
N PRO A 120 10.78 -7.11 17.84
CA PRO A 120 11.78 -6.41 18.63
C PRO A 120 11.74 -4.91 18.37
N GLN A 121 12.17 -4.11 19.35
CA GLN A 121 12.29 -2.67 19.19
C GLN A 121 13.37 -2.32 18.16
N ASP A 122 14.51 -3.00 18.26
CA ASP A 122 15.64 -2.85 17.36
C ASP A 122 15.94 -4.17 16.67
N GLU A 123 16.22 -4.15 15.39
CA GLU A 123 16.44 -5.33 14.59
C GLU A 123 17.54 -5.07 13.53
N ASP A 124 18.60 -5.86 13.56
CA ASP A 124 19.60 -5.86 12.50
C ASP A 124 19.16 -6.84 11.39
N ARG A 125 19.04 -6.32 10.18
CA ARG A 125 18.72 -7.09 8.97
C ARG A 125 19.94 -7.51 8.19
N GLY A 126 21.12 -7.09 8.63
CA GLY A 126 22.37 -7.27 7.90
C GLY A 126 22.48 -6.36 6.68
N GLY A 127 23.62 -6.43 5.99
CA GLY A 127 23.84 -5.69 4.75
C GLY A 127 23.76 -4.16 4.88
N GLY A 128 23.93 -3.60 6.08
CA GLY A 128 23.83 -2.15 6.31
C GLY A 128 22.42 -1.63 6.58
N LEU A 129 21.43 -2.52 6.81
CA LEU A 129 20.07 -2.15 7.16
C LEU A 129 19.73 -2.54 8.60
N THR A 130 19.36 -1.55 9.41
CA THR A 130 18.77 -1.74 10.74
C THR A 130 17.34 -1.19 10.78
N ILE A 131 16.53 -1.73 11.67
CA ILE A 131 15.16 -1.25 11.90
C ILE A 131 15.05 -0.80 13.35
N HIS A 132 14.46 0.39 13.54
CA HIS A 132 14.15 0.93 14.85
C HIS A 132 12.65 1.23 14.96
N ARG A 133 12.01 0.79 16.05
CA ARG A 133 10.56 0.99 16.30
C ARG A 133 10.35 1.80 17.58
N PRO A 134 10.52 3.13 17.50
CA PRO A 134 10.59 4.00 18.69
C PRO A 134 9.29 4.04 19.52
N ILE A 135 8.17 3.69 18.92
CA ILE A 135 6.85 3.73 19.58
C ILE A 135 6.26 2.35 19.81
N LEU A 136 7.06 1.28 19.73
CA LEU A 136 6.57 -0.09 19.83
C LEU A 136 5.83 -0.37 21.13
N SER A 137 6.34 0.14 22.25
CA SER A 137 5.79 -0.03 23.60
C SER A 137 4.63 0.93 23.94
N LEU A 138 4.35 1.92 23.08
CA LEU A 138 3.31 2.91 23.35
C LEU A 138 1.93 2.42 22.87
N THR A 139 0.90 2.80 23.64
CA THR A 139 -0.49 2.67 23.19
C THR A 139 -0.88 3.80 22.22
N ALA A 140 -1.99 3.62 21.51
CA ALA A 140 -2.53 4.68 20.64
C ALA A 140 -2.78 5.99 21.42
N GLN A 141 -3.33 5.90 22.63
CA GLN A 141 -3.60 7.06 23.47
C GLN A 141 -2.30 7.76 23.89
N GLN A 142 -1.29 7.03 24.32
CA GLN A 142 0.01 7.59 24.68
C GLN A 142 0.67 8.33 23.50
N CYS A 143 0.56 7.80 22.28
CA CYS A 143 1.04 8.50 21.10
C CYS A 143 0.29 9.82 20.87
N VAL A 144 -1.03 9.84 21.05
CA VAL A 144 -1.85 11.05 20.92
C VAL A 144 -1.43 12.08 21.97
N ASP A 145 -1.28 11.65 23.22
CA ASP A 145 -0.91 12.55 24.34
C ASP A 145 0.51 13.11 24.15
N TYR A 146 1.43 12.29 23.65
CA TYR A 146 2.78 12.74 23.31
C TYR A 146 2.77 13.81 22.21
N VAL A 147 2.04 13.60 21.12
CA VAL A 147 1.91 14.58 20.03
C VAL A 147 1.34 15.92 20.55
N ARG A 148 0.30 15.85 21.38
CA ARG A 148 -0.32 17.03 22.00
C ARG A 148 0.63 17.76 22.96
N SER A 149 1.39 17.01 23.78
CA SER A 149 2.38 17.59 24.70
C SER A 149 3.50 18.36 23.98
N LYS A 150 3.73 18.05 22.70
CA LYS A 150 4.69 18.78 21.85
C LYS A 150 4.05 19.93 21.06
N GLY A 151 2.79 20.29 21.35
CA GLY A 151 2.08 21.35 20.62
C GLY A 151 1.79 21.01 19.15
N LEU A 152 1.92 19.74 18.76
CA LEU A 152 1.66 19.31 17.38
C LEU A 152 0.19 18.96 17.18
N VAL A 153 -0.32 19.27 16.00
CA VAL A 153 -1.70 19.00 15.61
C VAL A 153 -1.80 17.60 15.03
N LEU A 154 -2.73 16.80 15.56
CA LEU A 154 -3.09 15.51 14.98
C LEU A 154 -3.74 15.69 13.60
N ASN A 155 -3.71 14.63 12.79
CA ASN A 155 -4.42 14.65 11.52
C ASN A 155 -5.91 15.00 11.75
N PRO A 156 -6.45 16.03 11.07
CA PRO A 156 -7.83 16.51 11.28
C PRO A 156 -8.91 15.44 11.10
N LEU A 157 -8.64 14.39 10.33
CA LEU A 157 -9.57 13.28 10.12
C LEU A 157 -9.92 12.54 11.43
N TYR A 158 -9.01 12.50 12.41
CA TYR A 158 -9.32 11.92 13.72
C TYR A 158 -10.40 12.76 14.47
N ALA A 159 -10.28 14.08 14.43
CA ALA A 159 -11.29 14.97 15.00
C ALA A 159 -12.64 14.88 14.27
N GLN A 160 -12.63 14.43 13.03
CA GLN A 160 -13.81 14.22 12.19
C GLN A 160 -14.40 12.80 12.31
N GLY A 161 -14.00 12.04 13.32
CA GLY A 161 -14.58 10.74 13.63
C GLY A 161 -13.95 9.54 12.88
N SER A 162 -12.86 9.76 12.16
CA SER A 162 -12.13 8.62 11.56
C SER A 162 -11.39 7.86 12.64
N SER A 163 -11.67 6.58 12.80
CA SER A 163 -10.94 5.71 13.73
C SER A 163 -9.54 5.40 13.20
N ARG A 164 -9.33 5.61 11.90
CA ARG A 164 -8.12 5.24 11.19
C ARG A 164 -7.85 6.20 10.04
N VAL A 165 -6.64 6.71 9.98
CA VAL A 165 -6.17 7.57 8.89
C VAL A 165 -5.19 6.80 8.01
N GLY A 166 -5.53 6.67 6.73
CA GLY A 166 -4.74 5.94 5.76
C GLY A 166 -5.31 6.16 4.36
N ARG A 167 -5.57 5.08 3.64
CA ARG A 167 -6.30 5.15 2.35
C ARG A 167 -7.77 5.36 2.59
N MET A 168 -8.42 6.11 1.74
CA MET A 168 -9.83 6.43 1.81
C MET A 168 -10.55 5.92 0.53
N PRO A 169 -11.35 4.84 0.64
CA PRO A 169 -11.47 3.92 1.77
C PRO A 169 -10.34 2.88 1.82
N CYS A 170 -10.19 2.24 2.97
CA CYS A 170 -9.27 1.13 3.17
C CYS A 170 -10.05 -0.19 3.30
N ILE A 171 -9.49 -1.29 2.82
CA ILE A 171 -10.07 -2.64 2.98
C ILE A 171 -10.24 -3.07 4.45
N ASN A 172 -9.53 -2.40 5.35
CA ASN A 172 -9.61 -2.62 6.79
C ASN A 172 -10.50 -1.58 7.50
N SER A 173 -11.19 -0.70 6.75
CA SER A 173 -12.15 0.25 7.33
C SER A 173 -13.32 -0.51 7.98
N SER A 174 -13.78 -0.01 9.12
CA SER A 174 -15.02 -0.46 9.74
C SER A 174 -16.23 0.01 8.94
N LYS A 175 -17.41 -0.56 9.22
CA LYS A 175 -18.66 -0.08 8.62
C LYS A 175 -18.93 1.38 8.98
N ALA A 176 -18.62 1.77 10.23
CA ALA A 176 -18.76 3.15 10.67
C ALA A 176 -17.82 4.11 9.93
N ASP A 177 -16.55 3.71 9.70
CA ASP A 177 -15.63 4.51 8.89
C ASP A 177 -16.15 4.65 7.45
N LEU A 178 -16.69 3.58 6.85
CA LEU A 178 -17.24 3.65 5.49
C LEU A 178 -18.48 4.57 5.40
N SER A 179 -19.38 4.51 6.39
CA SER A 179 -20.53 5.44 6.46
C SER A 179 -20.05 6.89 6.59
N ASN A 180 -19.10 7.16 7.48
CA ASN A 180 -18.52 8.48 7.65
C ASN A 180 -17.86 9.01 6.36
N ILE A 181 -17.14 8.13 5.64
CA ILE A 181 -16.54 8.48 4.34
C ILE A 181 -17.62 8.78 3.30
N ALA A 182 -18.66 7.96 3.23
CA ALA A 182 -19.76 8.14 2.27
C ALA A 182 -20.52 9.45 2.50
N GLU A 183 -20.73 9.84 3.74
CA GLU A 183 -21.41 11.09 4.11
C GLU A 183 -20.56 12.33 3.82
N ARG A 184 -19.27 12.29 4.16
CA ARG A 184 -18.40 13.48 4.10
C ARG A 184 -17.66 13.62 2.78
N TRP A 185 -17.33 12.50 2.14
CA TRP A 185 -16.56 12.46 0.88
C TRP A 185 -17.18 11.48 -0.13
N PRO A 186 -18.42 11.75 -0.57
CA PRO A 186 -19.13 10.84 -1.50
C PRO A 186 -18.36 10.60 -2.81
N SER A 187 -17.57 11.59 -3.25
CA SER A 187 -16.71 11.45 -4.43
C SER A 187 -15.65 10.36 -4.28
N GLU A 188 -15.14 10.12 -3.07
CA GLU A 188 -14.16 9.07 -2.85
C GLU A 188 -14.77 7.66 -2.93
N ILE A 189 -16.05 7.53 -2.58
CA ILE A 189 -16.81 6.29 -2.77
C ILE A 189 -17.13 6.08 -4.26
N ALA A 190 -17.52 7.14 -4.97
CA ALA A 190 -17.85 7.05 -6.39
C ALA A 190 -16.64 6.70 -7.30
N ARG A 191 -15.42 6.81 -6.78
CA ARG A 191 -14.18 6.46 -7.50
C ARG A 191 -13.83 4.98 -7.45
N ILE A 192 -14.59 4.16 -6.72
CA ILE A 192 -14.39 2.71 -6.54
C ILE A 192 -15.35 1.93 -7.41
#